data_46f6ecb690e990184065ae8c2e8944f2
#
_entry.id   46f6ecb690e990184065ae8c2e8944f2
#
_cell.length_a   1.000
_cell.length_b   1.000
_cell.length_c   1.000
_cell.angle_alpha   90.00
_cell.angle_beta   90.00
_cell.angle_gamma   90.00
#
_symmetry.space_group_name_H-M   'P 1'
#
loop_
_entity.id
_entity.type
_entity.pdbx_description
1 polymer ?
#
loop_
_entity_poly.entity_id
_entity_poly.type
_entity_poly.pdbx_seq_one_letter_code
_entity_poly.pdbx_strand_id
1 'polypeptide(L)'
;MKILVIPDVHLKPQMFKQATALMHQGIADRAVCLMDIPDDWDKQYNVGLYEETYDEAIRFAKAFPETAWCYGNHDLSYLWHCLESGYSSMASMTVQRKLLDLREAVPEDNPIKYVQRIDNVLFSHGGVLNFF
;
A
#
# COMPACT_ATOMS: atom_id res chain seq x y z
N MET A 1 -13.26 -13.47 12.67
CA MET A 1 -12.18 -13.15 11.72
C MET A 1 -11.21 -12.18 12.37
N LYS A 2 -9.91 -12.47 12.29
CA LYS A 2 -8.84 -11.56 12.72
C LYS A 2 -8.21 -10.89 11.50
N ILE A 3 -8.09 -9.57 11.54
CA ILE A 3 -7.54 -8.78 10.43
C ILE A 3 -6.22 -8.16 10.86
N LEU A 4 -5.17 -8.39 10.06
CA LEU A 4 -3.90 -7.69 10.19
C LEU A 4 -3.99 -6.39 9.40
N VAL A 5 -3.81 -5.26 10.07
CA VAL A 5 -3.74 -3.96 9.39
C VAL A 5 -2.28 -3.55 9.19
N ILE A 6 -1.90 -3.29 7.95
CA ILE A 6 -0.61 -2.70 7.59
C ILE A 6 -0.87 -1.20 7.41
N PRO A 7 -0.41 -0.36 8.34
CA PRO A 7 -0.59 1.10 8.25
C PRO A 7 0.35 1.72 7.23
N ASP A 8 0.44 3.06 7.23
CA ASP A 8 1.31 3.84 6.35
C ASP A 8 2.73 3.27 6.29
N VAL A 9 3.18 2.90 5.09
CA VAL A 9 4.44 2.16 4.93
C VAL A 9 5.65 3.07 4.87
N HIS A 10 5.58 4.15 4.11
CA HIS A 10 6.63 5.16 3.98
C HIS A 10 8.05 4.58 3.89
N LEU A 11 8.34 3.89 2.79
CA LEU A 11 9.65 3.31 2.46
C LEU A 11 10.21 2.36 3.53
N LYS A 12 9.33 1.56 4.16
CA LYS A 12 9.73 0.53 5.13
C LYS A 12 9.39 -0.88 4.62
N PRO A 13 10.19 -1.46 3.71
CA PRO A 13 9.93 -2.78 3.13
C PRO A 13 9.83 -3.87 4.19
N GLN A 14 10.48 -3.71 5.35
CA GLN A 14 10.40 -4.65 6.46
C GLN A 14 8.97 -4.81 7.02
N MET A 15 8.08 -3.83 6.83
CA MET A 15 6.68 -3.96 7.26
C MET A 15 5.97 -5.09 6.52
N PHE A 16 6.17 -5.23 5.22
CA PHE A 16 5.64 -6.33 4.43
C PHE A 16 6.27 -7.68 4.80
N LYS A 17 7.57 -7.69 5.07
CA LYS A 17 8.28 -8.91 5.54
C LYS A 17 7.73 -9.40 6.88
N GLN A 18 7.50 -8.47 7.81
CA GLN A 18 6.89 -8.78 9.11
C GLN A 18 5.43 -9.23 8.94
N ALA A 19 4.65 -8.53 8.12
CA ALA A 19 3.27 -8.91 7.83
C ALA A 19 3.19 -10.32 7.23
N THR A 20 4.08 -10.66 6.30
CA THR A 20 4.19 -12.00 5.72
C THR A 20 4.43 -13.05 6.79
N ALA A 21 5.37 -12.80 7.71
CA ALA A 21 5.65 -13.73 8.80
C ALA A 21 4.43 -13.93 9.72
N LEU A 22 3.72 -12.85 10.07
CA LEU A 22 2.52 -12.93 10.92
C LEU A 22 1.38 -13.69 10.24
N MET A 23 1.17 -13.48 8.95
CA MET A 23 0.16 -14.20 8.17
C MET A 23 0.49 -15.70 8.09
N HIS A 24 1.75 -16.07 7.84
CA HIS A 24 2.16 -17.47 7.81
C HIS A 24 2.07 -18.16 9.19
N GLN A 25 2.19 -17.41 10.27
CA GLN A 25 1.98 -17.92 11.64
C GLN A 25 0.49 -18.08 11.99
N GLY A 26 -0.42 -17.68 11.12
CA GLY A 26 -1.86 -17.74 11.38
C GLY A 26 -2.34 -16.75 12.46
N ILE A 27 -1.59 -15.66 12.67
CA ILE A 27 -1.96 -14.61 13.64
C ILE A 27 -3.22 -13.87 13.19
N ALA A 28 -3.42 -13.75 11.87
CA ALA A 28 -4.60 -13.17 11.26
C ALA A 28 -5.10 -14.04 10.10
N ASP A 29 -6.39 -13.92 9.82
CA ASP A 29 -7.06 -14.63 8.73
C ASP A 29 -6.98 -13.87 7.41
N ARG A 30 -6.89 -12.55 7.48
CA ARG A 30 -6.86 -11.64 6.33
C ARG A 30 -6.04 -10.39 6.66
N ALA A 31 -5.52 -9.74 5.62
CA ALA A 31 -4.82 -8.47 5.77
C ALA A 31 -5.58 -7.30 5.11
N VAL A 32 -5.35 -6.11 5.63
CA VAL A 32 -5.71 -4.82 5.02
C VAL A 32 -4.45 -3.97 4.97
N CYS A 33 -4.11 -3.42 3.81
CA CYS A 33 -3.01 -2.48 3.65
C CYS A 33 -3.56 -1.09 3.33
N LEU A 34 -3.19 -0.10 4.15
CA LEU A 34 -3.57 1.30 3.98
C LEU A 34 -2.59 2.08 3.10
N MET A 35 -1.66 1.39 2.49
CA MET A 35 -0.67 1.89 1.53
C MET A 35 0.18 3.06 2.07
N ASP A 36 0.18 4.23 1.43
CA ASP A 36 1.22 5.25 1.58
C ASP A 36 2.61 4.60 1.52
N ILE A 37 2.83 3.83 0.44
CA ILE A 37 4.04 3.05 0.26
C ILE A 37 5.25 3.95 0.02
N PRO A 38 5.15 5.00 -0.85
CA PRO A 38 6.29 5.86 -1.14
C PRO A 38 6.47 6.93 -0.06
N ASP A 39 7.57 7.65 -0.22
CA ASP A 39 7.94 8.85 0.50
C ASP A 39 8.33 8.65 1.97
N ASP A 40 9.56 8.98 2.23
CA ASP A 40 10.12 9.26 3.55
C ASP A 40 11.00 10.51 3.38
N TRP A 41 10.70 11.57 4.11
CA TRP A 41 11.13 12.95 3.83
C TRP A 41 12.64 13.16 3.67
N ASP A 42 13.46 12.30 4.22
CA ASP A 42 14.94 12.38 4.10
C ASP A 42 15.51 11.39 3.08
N LYS A 43 14.66 10.71 2.28
CA LYS A 43 15.08 9.60 1.40
C LYS A 43 14.65 9.76 -0.07
N GLN A 44 14.27 10.97 -0.50
CA GLN A 44 13.79 11.24 -1.86
C GLN A 44 14.80 10.86 -2.97
N TYR A 45 16.08 10.81 -2.63
CA TYR A 45 17.17 10.42 -3.54
C TYR A 45 17.38 8.91 -3.64
N ASN A 46 16.83 8.12 -2.73
CA ASN A 46 17.05 6.68 -2.67
C ASN A 46 16.00 5.91 -3.50
N VAL A 47 16.10 6.01 -4.83
CA VAL A 47 15.16 5.38 -5.77
C VAL A 47 15.10 3.85 -5.57
N GLY A 48 16.24 3.22 -5.25
CA GLY A 48 16.29 1.78 -4.97
C GLY A 48 15.41 1.35 -3.79
N LEU A 49 15.29 2.20 -2.76
CA LEU A 49 14.42 1.93 -1.62
C LEU A 49 12.94 2.01 -2.00
N TYR A 50 12.56 2.95 -2.89
CA TYR A 50 11.21 2.99 -3.47
C TYR A 50 10.90 1.69 -4.21
N GLU A 51 11.82 1.26 -5.07
CA GLU A 51 11.66 0.02 -5.83
C GLU A 51 11.54 -1.19 -4.91
N GLU A 52 12.45 -1.35 -3.94
CA GLU A 52 12.43 -2.45 -2.96
C GLU A 52 11.09 -2.49 -2.19
N THR A 53 10.60 -1.33 -1.73
CA THR A 53 9.39 -1.27 -0.91
C THR A 53 8.16 -1.72 -1.72
N TYR A 54 8.02 -1.27 -2.96
CA TYR A 54 6.96 -1.74 -3.84
C TYR A 54 7.12 -3.22 -4.23
N ASP A 55 8.34 -3.71 -4.42
CA ASP A 55 8.57 -5.13 -4.71
C ASP A 55 8.10 -6.02 -3.55
N GLU A 56 8.33 -5.61 -2.31
CA GLU A 56 7.80 -6.32 -1.14
C GLU A 56 6.27 -6.25 -1.08
N ALA A 57 5.67 -5.10 -1.42
CA ALA A 57 4.21 -4.96 -1.51
C ALA A 57 3.64 -5.92 -2.57
N ILE A 58 4.25 -5.99 -3.74
CA ILE A 58 3.83 -6.87 -4.84
C ILE A 58 3.97 -8.35 -4.44
N ARG A 59 5.07 -8.72 -3.78
CA ARG A 59 5.22 -10.08 -3.24
C ARG A 59 4.13 -10.42 -2.24
N PHE A 60 3.82 -9.50 -1.34
CA PHE A 60 2.75 -9.66 -0.36
C PHE A 60 1.39 -9.83 -1.02
N ALA A 61 1.06 -8.99 -2.02
CA ALA A 61 -0.18 -9.08 -2.78
C ALA A 61 -0.36 -10.44 -3.46
N LYS A 62 0.71 -10.97 -4.06
CA LYS A 62 0.70 -12.28 -4.70
C LYS A 62 0.58 -13.44 -3.71
N ALA A 63 1.22 -13.32 -2.55
CA ALA A 63 1.17 -14.35 -1.51
C ALA A 63 -0.18 -14.40 -0.79
N PHE A 64 -0.84 -13.24 -0.65
CA PHE A 64 -2.11 -13.09 0.08
C PHE A 64 -3.14 -12.33 -0.76
N PRO A 65 -3.73 -12.98 -1.79
CA PRO A 65 -4.62 -12.31 -2.76
C PRO A 65 -5.91 -11.77 -2.13
N GLU A 66 -6.32 -12.28 -0.96
CA GLU A 66 -7.48 -11.78 -0.20
C GLU A 66 -7.21 -10.45 0.52
N THR A 67 -5.98 -9.93 0.47
CA THR A 67 -5.64 -8.65 1.10
C THR A 67 -6.45 -7.52 0.49
N ALA A 68 -7.09 -6.72 1.33
CA ALA A 68 -7.75 -5.49 0.92
C ALA A 68 -6.75 -4.33 0.90
N TRP A 69 -6.71 -3.58 -0.19
CA TRP A 69 -5.78 -2.47 -0.40
C TRP A 69 -6.53 -1.15 -0.49
N CYS A 70 -6.08 -0.13 0.26
CA CYS A 70 -6.61 1.22 0.21
C CYS A 70 -5.54 2.19 -0.24
N TYR A 71 -5.82 2.98 -1.29
CA TYR A 71 -4.90 4.03 -1.73
C TYR A 71 -4.61 5.04 -0.63
N GLY A 72 -3.33 5.33 -0.43
CA GLY A 72 -2.87 6.47 0.36
C GLY A 72 -2.72 7.73 -0.50
N ASN A 73 -2.68 8.91 0.13
CA ASN A 73 -2.50 10.17 -0.59
C ASN A 73 -1.12 10.27 -1.25
N HIS A 74 -0.09 9.69 -0.65
CA HIS A 74 1.25 9.66 -1.25
C HIS A 74 1.30 8.77 -2.50
N ASP A 75 0.60 7.63 -2.52
CA ASP A 75 0.48 6.81 -3.74
C ASP A 75 -0.24 7.58 -4.86
N LEU A 76 -1.36 8.22 -4.52
CA LEU A 76 -2.17 9.00 -5.47
C LEU A 76 -1.44 10.22 -6.03
N SER A 77 -0.54 10.83 -5.27
CA SER A 77 0.26 11.96 -5.71
C SER A 77 1.07 11.64 -6.97
N TYR A 78 1.58 10.43 -7.08
CA TYR A 78 2.32 9.95 -8.26
C TYR A 78 1.40 9.57 -9.43
N LEU A 79 0.20 9.04 -9.14
CA LEU A 79 -0.77 8.70 -10.19
C LEU A 79 -1.44 9.93 -10.80
N TRP A 80 -1.71 10.95 -9.98
CA TRP A 80 -2.43 12.14 -10.38
C TRP A 80 -1.52 13.35 -10.64
N HIS A 81 -0.21 13.19 -10.49
CA HIS A 81 0.78 14.28 -10.62
C HIS A 81 0.48 15.47 -9.70
N CYS A 82 -0.06 15.20 -8.51
CA CYS A 82 -0.31 16.19 -7.48
C CYS A 82 0.79 16.09 -6.42
N LEU A 83 1.47 17.22 -6.15
CA LEU A 83 2.59 17.22 -5.21
C LEU A 83 2.10 17.06 -3.76
N GLU A 84 2.66 16.06 -3.09
CA GLU A 84 2.58 15.89 -1.63
C GLU A 84 3.94 16.22 -1.00
N SER A 85 3.93 16.47 0.32
CA SER A 85 5.20 16.63 1.05
C SER A 85 6.05 15.35 0.95
N GLY A 86 7.34 15.49 0.75
CA GLY A 86 8.23 14.34 0.56
C GLY A 86 8.22 13.71 -0.84
N TYR A 87 7.43 14.23 -1.77
CA TYR A 87 7.39 13.75 -3.17
C TYR A 87 8.79 13.74 -3.78
N SER A 88 9.14 12.64 -4.45
CA SER A 88 10.42 12.47 -5.12
C SER A 88 10.24 12.53 -6.65
N SER A 89 10.73 13.61 -7.27
CA SER A 89 10.81 13.68 -8.73
C SER A 89 11.77 12.65 -9.31
N MET A 90 12.80 12.28 -8.58
CA MET A 90 13.75 11.24 -8.99
C MET A 90 13.12 9.85 -9.04
N ALA A 91 12.24 9.53 -8.08
CA ALA A 91 11.58 8.23 -7.98
C ALA A 91 10.25 8.16 -8.77
N SER A 92 9.77 9.28 -9.31
CA SER A 92 8.42 9.40 -9.89
C SER A 92 8.11 8.30 -10.91
N MET A 93 8.97 8.09 -11.90
CA MET A 93 8.75 7.06 -12.92
C MET A 93 8.77 5.64 -12.33
N THR A 94 9.65 5.39 -11.36
CA THR A 94 9.72 4.10 -10.66
C THR A 94 8.43 3.84 -9.89
N VAL A 95 7.95 4.82 -9.14
CA VAL A 95 6.70 4.69 -8.36
C VAL A 95 5.51 4.44 -9.28
N GLN A 96 5.36 5.21 -10.36
CA GLN A 96 4.27 5.03 -11.32
C GLN A 96 4.25 3.63 -11.92
N ARG A 97 5.41 3.14 -12.37
CA ARG A 97 5.53 1.78 -12.90
C ARG A 97 5.17 0.73 -11.85
N LYS A 98 5.72 0.83 -10.65
CA LYS A 98 5.48 -0.12 -9.56
C LYS A 98 4.03 -0.12 -9.07
N LEU A 99 3.36 1.04 -9.08
CA LEU A 99 1.93 1.10 -8.80
C LEU A 99 1.10 0.36 -9.85
N LEU A 100 1.46 0.43 -11.13
CA LEU A 100 0.82 -0.36 -12.16
C LEU A 100 1.08 -1.87 -11.95
N ASP A 101 2.33 -2.25 -11.66
CA ASP A 101 2.69 -3.64 -11.36
C ASP A 101 1.90 -4.17 -10.13
N LEU A 102 1.73 -3.36 -9.09
CA LEU A 102 0.92 -3.73 -7.92
C LEU A 102 -0.55 -3.90 -8.29
N ARG A 103 -1.11 -3.00 -9.11
CA ARG A 103 -2.50 -3.11 -9.60
C ARG A 103 -2.73 -4.38 -10.41
N GLU A 104 -1.73 -4.83 -11.17
CA GLU A 104 -1.78 -6.08 -11.92
C GLU A 104 -1.61 -7.31 -11.01
N ALA A 105 -0.91 -7.16 -9.88
CA ALA A 105 -0.67 -8.24 -8.93
C ALA A 105 -1.88 -8.55 -8.04
N VAL A 106 -2.76 -7.58 -7.80
CA VAL A 106 -3.99 -7.80 -7.04
C VAL A 106 -5.06 -8.43 -7.95
N PRO A 107 -5.97 -9.28 -7.42
CA PRO A 107 -7.03 -9.88 -8.21
C PRO A 107 -8.01 -8.84 -8.80
N GLU A 108 -8.55 -9.11 -9.99
CA GLU A 108 -9.53 -8.22 -10.64
C GLU A 108 -10.81 -8.04 -9.80
N ASP A 109 -11.24 -9.06 -9.08
CA ASP A 109 -12.41 -9.03 -8.20
C ASP A 109 -12.12 -8.41 -6.83
N ASN A 110 -10.84 -8.16 -6.50
CA ASN A 110 -10.40 -7.50 -5.27
C ASN A 110 -9.40 -6.37 -5.56
N PRO A 111 -9.77 -5.35 -6.36
CA PRO A 111 -8.86 -4.29 -6.76
C PRO A 111 -8.52 -3.34 -5.60
N ILE A 112 -7.46 -2.55 -5.78
CA ILE A 112 -7.15 -1.45 -4.87
C ILE A 112 -8.28 -0.41 -4.92
N LYS A 113 -8.77 0.04 -3.78
CA LYS A 113 -9.89 0.99 -3.65
C LYS A 113 -9.53 2.15 -2.73
N TYR A 114 -10.36 3.17 -2.69
CA TYR A 114 -10.25 4.27 -1.72
C TYR A 114 -10.78 3.87 -0.35
N VAL A 115 -11.81 3.04 -0.34
CA VAL A 115 -12.46 2.50 0.86
C VAL A 115 -12.72 1.02 0.64
N GLN A 116 -12.38 0.21 1.62
CA GLN A 116 -12.67 -1.22 1.64
C GLN A 116 -13.62 -1.53 2.80
N ARG A 117 -14.54 -2.47 2.57
CA ARG A 117 -15.42 -2.97 3.62
C ARG A 117 -15.17 -4.45 3.82
N ILE A 118 -14.97 -4.84 5.08
CA ILE A 118 -14.92 -6.24 5.50
C ILE A 118 -15.93 -6.38 6.63
N ASP A 119 -16.93 -7.22 6.43
CA ASP A 119 -18.07 -7.34 7.33
C ASP A 119 -18.72 -5.98 7.62
N ASN A 120 -18.70 -5.53 8.88
CA ASN A 120 -19.25 -4.25 9.33
C ASN A 120 -18.19 -3.17 9.57
N VAL A 121 -16.94 -3.42 9.14
CA VAL A 121 -15.83 -2.48 9.33
C VAL A 121 -15.44 -1.86 7.99
N LEU A 122 -15.32 -0.53 7.98
CA LEU A 122 -14.76 0.22 6.86
C LEU A 122 -13.29 0.53 7.13
N PHE A 123 -12.50 0.37 6.09
CA PHE A 123 -11.07 0.70 6.08
C PHE A 123 -10.82 1.75 5.01
N SER A 124 -10.13 2.81 5.37
CA SER A 124 -9.65 3.84 4.46
C SER A 124 -8.34 4.41 5.00
N HIS A 125 -7.48 4.88 4.10
CA HIS A 125 -6.24 5.52 4.48
C HIS A 125 -6.51 6.86 5.19
N GLY A 126 -7.36 7.68 4.62
CA GLY A 126 -7.80 8.96 5.20
C GLY A 126 -9.19 8.86 5.83
N GLY A 127 -9.61 9.93 6.49
CA GLY A 127 -10.96 10.02 7.05
C GLY A 127 -12.04 10.01 5.97
N VAL A 128 -13.20 9.48 6.30
CA VAL A 128 -14.40 9.58 5.45
C VAL A 128 -15.23 10.75 5.96
N LEU A 129 -15.40 11.76 5.12
CA LEU A 129 -16.22 12.92 5.46
C LEU A 129 -17.71 12.57 5.35
N ASN A 130 -18.48 12.98 6.33
CA ASN A 130 -19.93 12.78 6.37
C ASN A 130 -20.65 13.95 5.67
N PHE A 131 -20.52 14.01 4.35
CA PHE A 131 -21.22 15.00 3.50
C PHE A 131 -22.36 14.37 2.67
N PHE A 132 -22.87 13.27 3.10
CA PHE A 132 -23.93 12.56 2.41
C PHE A 132 -25.24 12.62 3.17
#